data_3a4e9301e0dc66c8e8ebf6f69f3c564e
#
_entry.id   3a4e9301e0dc66c8e8ebf6f69f3c564e
#
_cell.length_a   1.000
_cell.length_b   1.000
_cell.length_c   1.000
_cell.angle_alpha   90.00
_cell.angle_beta   90.00
_cell.angle_gamma   90.00
#
_symmetry.space_group_name_H-M   'P 1'
#
loop_
_entity.id
_entity.type
_entity.pdbx_description
1 polymer ?
#
loop_
_entity_poly.entity_id
_entity_poly.type
_entity_poly.pdbx_seq_one_letter_code
_entity_poly.pdbx_strand_id
1 'polypeptide(L)'
;MTIPLILTVISADKPGLVESLAQAINRHGGNWLDSRMARMAGQFAGILRVDMPAERVDGLRAELEQLASLGINIQLAVSAQAEQPAQEILYLSLVGNDRPGIVHEVSAILARHGVNVEQLETRCEPAPMTAEPLFRASARLGLLPQTDAEALRADLEGLADDLMVELSAEDNARTPS
;
A
#
# COMPACT_ATOMS: atom_id res chain seq x y z
N MET A 1 23.07 -17.95 -5.01
CA MET A 1 22.66 -16.94 -4.01
C MET A 1 21.35 -16.32 -4.45
N THR A 2 20.38 -16.31 -3.61
CA THR A 2 19.10 -15.66 -3.89
C THR A 2 19.14 -14.20 -3.45
N ILE A 3 18.50 -13.35 -4.23
CA ILE A 3 18.35 -11.93 -3.90
C ILE A 3 16.88 -11.54 -3.89
N PRO A 4 16.47 -10.64 -3.00
CA PRO A 4 15.09 -10.14 -2.96
C PRO A 4 14.87 -9.09 -4.06
N LEU A 5 13.80 -9.28 -4.80
CA LEU A 5 13.33 -8.34 -5.82
C LEU A 5 11.96 -7.78 -5.43
N ILE A 6 11.76 -6.52 -5.76
CA ILE A 6 10.45 -5.88 -5.74
C ILE A 6 10.00 -5.61 -7.16
N LEU A 7 8.82 -6.11 -7.50
CA LEU A 7 8.17 -5.84 -8.77
C LEU A 7 6.97 -4.94 -8.55
N THR A 8 6.85 -3.91 -9.38
CA THR A 8 5.66 -3.04 -9.44
C THR A 8 4.95 -3.32 -10.75
N VAL A 9 3.68 -3.66 -10.66
CA VAL A 9 2.86 -4.07 -11.81
C VAL A 9 1.73 -3.09 -12.03
N ILE A 10 1.52 -2.68 -13.26
CA ILE A 10 0.34 -1.91 -13.68
C ILE A 10 -0.13 -2.36 -15.06
N SER A 11 -1.43 -2.61 -15.21
CA SER A 11 -2.04 -3.10 -16.43
C SER A 11 -3.52 -2.75 -16.48
N ALA A 12 -4.09 -2.69 -17.69
CA ALA A 12 -5.54 -2.81 -17.81
C ALA A 12 -6.00 -4.17 -17.23
N ASP A 13 -7.12 -4.15 -16.50
CA ASP A 13 -7.63 -5.36 -15.86
C ASP A 13 -8.14 -6.36 -16.92
N LYS A 14 -7.56 -7.56 -16.90
CA LYS A 14 -7.96 -8.67 -17.75
C LYS A 14 -7.64 -10.01 -17.07
N PRO A 15 -8.40 -11.09 -17.38
CA PRO A 15 -8.09 -12.41 -16.86
C PRO A 15 -6.67 -12.87 -17.23
N GLY A 16 -6.04 -13.61 -16.31
CA GLY A 16 -4.75 -14.24 -16.56
C GLY A 16 -3.50 -13.38 -16.27
N LEU A 17 -3.65 -12.15 -15.77
CA LEU A 17 -2.52 -11.29 -15.43
C LEU A 17 -1.63 -11.90 -14.35
N VAL A 18 -2.22 -12.34 -13.24
CA VAL A 18 -1.50 -12.94 -12.12
C VAL A 18 -0.84 -14.25 -12.55
N GLU A 19 -1.53 -15.05 -13.36
CA GLU A 19 -0.99 -16.30 -13.90
C GLU A 19 0.23 -16.04 -14.78
N SER A 20 0.16 -15.10 -15.71
CA SER A 20 1.26 -14.74 -16.60
C SER A 20 2.50 -14.30 -15.81
N LEU A 21 2.29 -13.48 -14.79
CA LEU A 21 3.36 -12.99 -13.94
C LEU A 21 3.97 -14.13 -13.09
N ALA A 22 3.12 -14.95 -12.47
CA ALA A 22 3.55 -16.10 -11.68
C ALA A 22 4.32 -17.13 -12.53
N GLN A 23 3.90 -17.34 -13.76
CA GLN A 23 4.56 -18.24 -14.70
C GLN A 23 5.95 -17.73 -15.09
N ALA A 24 6.10 -16.44 -15.36
CA ALA A 24 7.40 -15.82 -15.66
C ALA A 24 8.37 -15.98 -14.48
N ILE A 25 7.91 -15.67 -13.27
CA ILE A 25 8.71 -15.82 -12.05
C ILE A 25 9.14 -17.27 -11.86
N ASN A 26 8.21 -18.22 -11.99
CA ASN A 26 8.48 -19.64 -11.79
C ASN A 26 9.46 -20.22 -12.81
N ARG A 27 9.39 -19.84 -14.09
CA ARG A 27 10.33 -20.27 -15.12
C ARG A 27 11.78 -19.91 -14.82
N HIS A 28 11.98 -18.78 -14.15
CA HIS A 28 13.31 -18.32 -13.74
C HIS A 28 13.72 -18.79 -12.34
N GLY A 29 12.93 -19.69 -11.73
CA GLY A 29 13.23 -20.24 -10.41
C GLY A 29 13.00 -19.27 -9.26
N GLY A 30 12.20 -18.23 -9.47
CA GLY A 30 11.81 -17.28 -8.46
C GLY A 30 10.73 -17.83 -7.52
N ASN A 31 10.73 -17.36 -6.30
CA ASN A 31 9.72 -17.67 -5.30
C ASN A 31 8.91 -16.41 -4.98
N TRP A 32 7.62 -16.44 -5.28
CA TRP A 32 6.66 -15.38 -4.95
C TRP A 32 6.36 -15.42 -3.46
N LEU A 33 6.66 -14.35 -2.73
CA LEU A 33 6.49 -14.25 -1.29
C LEU A 33 5.28 -13.40 -0.92
N ASP A 34 5.49 -12.10 -0.83
CA ASP A 34 4.45 -11.17 -0.42
C ASP A 34 3.93 -10.37 -1.61
N SER A 35 2.66 -10.06 -1.62
CA SER A 35 2.09 -9.18 -2.64
C SER A 35 0.89 -8.38 -2.12
N ARG A 36 0.70 -7.21 -2.71
CA ARG A 36 -0.49 -6.37 -2.53
C ARG A 36 -0.92 -5.87 -3.89
N MET A 37 -2.05 -6.33 -4.34
CA MET A 37 -2.60 -6.03 -5.65
C MET A 37 -4.07 -5.66 -5.54
N ALA A 38 -4.51 -4.73 -6.37
CA ALA A 38 -5.89 -4.28 -6.40
C ALA A 38 -6.33 -3.90 -7.81
N ARG A 39 -7.63 -4.04 -8.04
CA ARG A 39 -8.31 -3.50 -9.22
C ARG A 39 -9.06 -2.24 -8.86
N MET A 40 -8.93 -1.22 -9.70
CA MET A 40 -9.63 0.05 -9.52
C MET A 40 -9.92 0.68 -10.88
N ALA A 41 -11.17 1.04 -11.13
CA ALA A 41 -11.60 1.72 -12.35
C ALA A 41 -11.08 1.08 -13.65
N GLY A 42 -11.09 -0.26 -13.74
CA GLY A 42 -10.62 -0.99 -14.92
C GLY A 42 -9.09 -1.14 -15.03
N GLN A 43 -8.34 -0.65 -14.05
CA GLN A 43 -6.91 -0.87 -13.93
C GLN A 43 -6.61 -1.90 -12.85
N PHE A 44 -5.56 -2.67 -13.05
CA PHE A 44 -4.99 -3.58 -12.07
C PHE A 44 -3.56 -3.15 -11.75
N ALA A 45 -3.24 -2.98 -10.47
CA ALA A 45 -1.91 -2.56 -10.05
C ALA A 45 -1.50 -3.18 -8.73
N GLY A 46 -0.20 -3.28 -8.49
CA GLY A 46 0.31 -3.75 -7.22
C GLY A 46 1.82 -3.86 -7.14
N ILE A 47 2.25 -4.30 -5.97
CA ILE A 47 3.65 -4.60 -5.66
C ILE A 47 3.76 -6.03 -5.17
N LEU A 48 4.87 -6.67 -5.50
CA LEU A 48 5.19 -8.00 -4.97
C LEU A 48 6.66 -8.16 -4.69
N ARG A 49 6.95 -9.02 -3.71
CA ARG A 49 8.29 -9.42 -3.35
C ARG A 49 8.54 -10.84 -3.83
N VAL A 50 9.66 -11.01 -4.49
CA VAL A 50 10.11 -12.29 -5.04
C VAL A 50 11.54 -12.54 -4.61
N ASP A 51 11.85 -13.73 -4.12
CA ASP A 51 13.22 -14.19 -4.00
C ASP A 51 13.65 -14.87 -5.29
N MET A 52 14.81 -14.50 -5.83
CA MET A 52 15.27 -14.91 -7.14
C MET A 52 16.75 -15.32 -7.10
N PRO A 53 17.13 -16.42 -7.78
CA PRO A 53 18.55 -16.67 -8.03
C PRO A 53 19.19 -15.50 -8.78
N ALA A 54 20.30 -14.98 -8.26
CA ALA A 54 20.94 -13.76 -8.80
C ALA A 54 21.26 -13.87 -10.28
N GLU A 55 21.71 -15.04 -10.72
CA GLU A 55 22.07 -15.34 -12.11
C GLU A 55 20.86 -15.43 -13.06
N ARG A 56 19.64 -15.44 -12.54
CA ARG A 56 18.41 -15.52 -13.32
C ARG A 56 17.67 -14.19 -13.47
N VAL A 57 18.11 -13.17 -12.78
CA VAL A 57 17.45 -11.85 -12.75
C VAL A 57 17.34 -11.21 -14.13
N ASP A 58 18.42 -11.25 -14.91
CA ASP A 58 18.43 -10.66 -16.26
C ASP A 58 17.48 -11.40 -17.21
N GLY A 59 17.38 -12.72 -17.09
CA GLY A 59 16.42 -13.52 -17.85
C GLY A 59 14.98 -13.17 -17.49
N LEU A 60 14.68 -13.03 -16.20
CA LEU A 60 13.36 -12.58 -15.76
C LEU A 60 13.06 -11.17 -16.28
N ARG A 61 14.02 -10.24 -16.16
CA ARG A 61 13.86 -8.86 -16.65
C ARG A 61 13.47 -8.84 -18.13
N ALA A 62 14.21 -9.59 -18.96
CA ALA A 62 13.94 -9.66 -20.39
C ALA A 62 12.52 -10.23 -20.69
N GLU A 63 12.07 -11.25 -19.95
CA GLU A 63 10.73 -11.80 -20.10
C GLU A 63 9.64 -10.81 -19.66
N LEU A 64 9.85 -10.11 -18.54
CA LEU A 64 8.92 -9.09 -18.05
C LEU A 64 8.80 -7.89 -19.02
N GLU A 65 9.89 -7.50 -19.66
CA GLU A 65 9.87 -6.45 -20.70
C GLU A 65 9.02 -6.87 -21.91
N GLN A 66 8.99 -8.15 -22.27
CA GLN A 66 8.12 -8.66 -23.33
C GLN A 66 6.64 -8.55 -22.97
N LEU A 67 6.27 -8.65 -21.68
CA LEU A 67 4.90 -8.47 -21.23
C LEU A 67 4.39 -7.03 -21.43
N ALA A 68 5.26 -6.05 -21.56
CA ALA A 68 4.89 -4.67 -21.86
C ALA A 68 4.17 -4.55 -23.22
N SER A 69 4.53 -5.37 -24.21
CA SER A 69 3.85 -5.43 -25.50
C SER A 69 2.40 -5.93 -25.41
N LEU A 70 2.08 -6.63 -24.33
CA LEU A 70 0.73 -7.12 -24.00
C LEU A 70 -0.03 -6.15 -23.07
N GLY A 71 0.54 -4.97 -22.80
CA GLY A 71 -0.04 -3.96 -21.91
C GLY A 71 0.20 -4.20 -20.43
N ILE A 72 1.09 -5.12 -20.06
CA ILE A 72 1.47 -5.39 -18.66
C ILE A 72 2.81 -4.70 -18.39
N ASN A 73 2.79 -3.59 -17.69
CA ASN A 73 3.97 -2.83 -17.37
C ASN A 73 4.50 -3.24 -16.00
N ILE A 74 5.76 -3.66 -15.95
CA ILE A 74 6.40 -4.16 -14.74
C ILE A 74 7.73 -3.44 -14.56
N GLN A 75 7.94 -2.86 -13.39
CA GLN A 75 9.23 -2.34 -12.95
C GLN A 75 9.85 -3.31 -11.95
N LEU A 76 11.12 -3.61 -12.13
CA LEU A 76 11.87 -4.51 -11.28
C LEU A 76 12.98 -3.72 -10.57
N ALA A 77 13.01 -3.82 -9.25
CA ALA A 77 14.06 -3.25 -8.41
C ALA A 77 14.66 -4.34 -7.51
N VAL A 78 15.97 -4.31 -7.34
CA VAL A 78 16.61 -5.11 -6.30
C VAL A 78 16.33 -4.45 -4.96
N SER A 79 15.74 -5.19 -4.03
CA SER A 79 15.50 -4.66 -2.69
C SER A 79 16.81 -4.59 -1.93
N ALA A 80 17.24 -3.38 -1.57
CA ALA A 80 18.19 -3.21 -0.50
C ALA A 80 17.43 -3.42 0.81
N GLN A 81 17.66 -4.53 1.49
CA GLN A 81 17.19 -4.70 2.87
C GLN A 81 17.99 -3.73 3.75
N ALA A 82 17.52 -2.49 3.85
CA ALA A 82 17.92 -1.66 4.96
C ALA A 82 17.23 -2.23 6.21
N GLU A 83 18.00 -2.56 7.23
CA GLU A 83 17.45 -2.82 8.56
C GLU A 83 16.69 -1.56 8.97
N GLN A 84 15.38 -1.62 8.92
CA GLN A 84 14.57 -0.52 9.45
C GLN A 84 14.62 -0.60 10.97
N PRO A 85 14.83 0.52 11.67
CA PRO A 85 14.76 0.54 13.13
C PRO A 85 13.40 0.01 13.56
N ALA A 86 13.37 -0.65 14.72
CA ALA A 86 12.12 -1.13 15.30
C ALA A 86 11.12 0.02 15.37
N GLN A 87 9.98 -0.15 14.74
CA GLN A 87 8.92 0.85 14.68
C GLN A 87 7.74 0.37 15.50
N GLU A 88 7.15 1.26 16.26
CA GLU A 88 5.83 1.06 16.81
C GLU A 88 4.81 1.17 15.68
N ILE A 89 3.89 0.21 15.59
CA ILE A 89 2.84 0.22 14.59
C ILE A 89 1.55 0.73 15.21
N LEU A 90 0.98 1.75 14.58
CA LEU A 90 -0.36 2.23 14.89
C LEU A 90 -1.27 2.12 13.65
N TYR A 91 -2.55 1.97 13.92
CA TYR A 91 -3.59 1.94 12.90
C TYR A 91 -4.45 3.18 13.02
N LEU A 92 -4.57 3.90 11.91
CA LEU A 92 -5.42 5.07 11.77
C LEU A 92 -6.72 4.68 11.09
N SER A 93 -7.84 5.05 11.67
CA SER A 93 -9.16 5.04 11.03
C SER A 93 -9.72 6.46 11.01
N LEU A 94 -10.23 6.86 9.85
CA LEU A 94 -10.79 8.19 9.65
C LEU A 94 -12.09 8.08 8.87
N VAL A 95 -13.12 8.80 9.33
CA VAL A 95 -14.42 8.89 8.67
C VAL A 95 -14.93 10.32 8.76
N GLY A 96 -15.42 10.86 7.66
CA GLY A 96 -16.03 12.18 7.64
C GLY A 96 -16.70 12.48 6.30
N ASN A 97 -17.31 13.64 6.18
CA ASN A 97 -17.86 14.09 4.92
C ASN A 97 -16.75 14.26 3.89
N ASP A 98 -17.01 13.77 2.67
CA ASP A 98 -16.04 13.89 1.59
C ASP A 98 -15.86 15.36 1.18
N ARG A 99 -14.62 15.77 1.08
CA ARG A 99 -14.19 17.07 0.57
C ARG A 99 -12.78 17.01 -0.01
N PRO A 100 -12.42 17.92 -0.92
CA PRO A 100 -11.05 18.03 -1.38
C PRO A 100 -10.07 18.32 -0.24
N GLY A 101 -8.90 17.69 -0.28
CA GLY A 101 -7.78 18.02 0.59
C GLY A 101 -7.64 17.18 1.87
N ILE A 102 -8.59 16.29 2.21
CA ILE A 102 -8.51 15.47 3.43
C ILE A 102 -7.21 14.69 3.51
N VAL A 103 -6.86 13.95 2.46
CA VAL A 103 -5.62 13.15 2.45
C VAL A 103 -4.39 14.03 2.60
N HIS A 104 -4.37 15.19 1.94
CA HIS A 104 -3.26 16.13 2.07
C HIS A 104 -3.09 16.65 3.51
N GLU A 105 -4.18 17.04 4.15
CA GLU A 105 -4.17 17.57 5.52
C GLU A 105 -3.70 16.50 6.52
N VAL A 106 -4.23 15.30 6.42
CA VAL A 106 -3.83 14.17 7.28
C VAL A 106 -2.37 13.80 7.05
N SER A 107 -1.95 13.66 5.81
CA SER A 107 -0.58 13.28 5.48
C SER A 107 0.45 14.35 5.89
N ALA A 108 0.07 15.63 5.86
CA ALA A 108 0.91 16.72 6.34
C ALA A 108 1.16 16.63 7.85
N ILE A 109 0.14 16.25 8.62
CA ILE A 109 0.30 16.01 10.07
C ILE A 109 1.23 14.82 10.31
N LEU A 110 0.99 13.70 9.64
CA LEU A 110 1.83 12.52 9.77
C LEU A 110 3.30 12.82 9.45
N ALA A 111 3.54 13.56 8.37
CA ALA A 111 4.89 13.96 7.95
C ALA A 111 5.59 14.86 8.99
N ARG A 112 4.87 15.82 9.61
CA ARG A 112 5.44 16.67 10.66
C ARG A 112 5.89 15.88 11.89
N HIS A 113 5.18 14.81 12.21
CA HIS A 113 5.54 13.91 13.31
C HIS A 113 6.56 12.83 12.92
N GLY A 114 7.07 12.84 11.68
CA GLY A 114 8.02 11.84 11.21
C GLY A 114 7.43 10.43 11.10
N VAL A 115 6.12 10.33 10.92
CA VAL A 115 5.41 9.05 10.82
C VAL A 115 5.43 8.55 9.38
N ASN A 116 5.81 7.30 9.21
CA ASN A 116 5.78 6.63 7.92
C ASN A 116 4.41 5.99 7.68
N VAL A 117 3.82 6.22 6.50
CA VAL A 117 2.62 5.52 6.06
C VAL A 117 3.05 4.24 5.33
N GLU A 118 2.85 3.09 5.97
CA GLU A 118 3.21 1.80 5.39
C GLU A 118 2.12 1.24 4.47
N GLN A 119 0.87 1.54 4.79
CA GLN A 119 -0.29 1.16 3.99
C GLN A 119 -1.38 2.21 4.14
N LEU A 120 -2.04 2.55 3.05
CA LEU A 120 -3.18 3.46 3.02
C LEU A 120 -4.27 2.87 2.13
N GLU A 121 -5.48 2.82 2.64
CA GLU A 121 -6.68 2.47 1.90
C GLU A 121 -7.74 3.56 2.10
N THR A 122 -8.33 4.04 1.02
CA THR A 122 -9.35 5.09 1.08
C THR A 122 -10.57 4.71 0.24
N ARG A 123 -11.75 5.14 0.68
CA ARG A 123 -13.02 4.95 -0.05
C ARG A 123 -13.90 6.17 0.09
N CYS A 124 -14.63 6.47 -0.97
CA CYS A 124 -15.80 7.35 -0.91
C CYS A 124 -17.06 6.51 -1.15
N GLU A 125 -18.00 6.59 -0.26
CA GLU A 125 -19.26 5.85 -0.32
C GLU A 125 -20.43 6.72 0.10
N PRO A 126 -21.66 6.49 -0.42
CA PRO A 126 -22.83 7.22 0.05
C PRO A 126 -23.08 6.94 1.53
N ALA A 127 -23.40 7.97 2.30
CA ALA A 127 -23.83 7.78 3.69
C ALA A 127 -25.17 7.02 3.73
N PRO A 128 -25.35 6.09 4.68
CA PRO A 128 -26.55 5.24 4.71
C PRO A 128 -27.88 5.97 4.81
N MET A 129 -27.92 7.15 5.42
CA MET A 129 -29.16 7.90 5.69
C MET A 129 -29.34 9.16 4.86
N THR A 130 -28.27 9.82 4.48
CA THR A 130 -28.32 11.14 3.81
C THR A 130 -27.94 11.07 2.33
N ALA A 131 -27.34 9.96 1.90
CA ALA A 131 -26.71 9.78 0.59
C ALA A 131 -25.59 10.81 0.28
N GLU A 132 -25.20 11.64 1.24
CA GLU A 132 -24.02 12.50 1.10
C GLU A 132 -22.76 11.65 1.05
N PRO A 133 -21.75 12.01 0.24
CA PRO A 133 -20.52 11.26 0.15
C PRO A 133 -19.78 11.24 1.49
N LEU A 134 -19.47 10.05 1.99
CA LEU A 134 -18.58 9.84 3.12
C LEU A 134 -17.20 9.38 2.63
N PHE A 135 -16.19 10.03 3.14
CA PHE A 135 -14.80 9.61 3.00
C PHE A 135 -14.41 8.70 4.17
N ARG A 136 -13.83 7.56 3.84
CA ARG A 136 -13.22 6.66 4.83
C ARG A 136 -11.77 6.42 4.46
N ALA A 137 -10.91 6.42 5.46
CA ALA A 137 -9.52 6.05 5.30
C ALA A 137 -9.10 5.10 6.41
N SER A 138 -8.27 4.14 6.08
CA SER A 138 -7.54 3.32 7.02
C SER A 138 -6.07 3.29 6.63
N ALA A 139 -5.19 3.41 7.61
CA ALA A 139 -3.77 3.38 7.37
C ALA A 139 -3.03 2.58 8.46
N ARG A 140 -1.98 1.90 8.03
CA ARG A 140 -0.97 1.33 8.91
C ARG A 140 0.22 2.27 8.96
N LEU A 141 0.58 2.69 10.16
CA LEU A 141 1.57 3.73 10.41
C LEU A 141 2.77 3.14 11.16
N GLY A 142 3.97 3.50 10.72
CA GLY A 142 5.21 3.19 11.42
C GLY A 142 5.72 4.42 12.16
N LEU A 143 5.85 4.32 13.48
CA LEU A 143 6.35 5.38 14.33
C LEU A 143 7.78 5.10 14.74
N LEU A 144 8.64 6.11 14.63
CA LEU A 144 9.98 6.05 15.18
C LEU A 144 9.93 6.11 16.71
N PRO A 145 10.93 5.56 17.43
CA PRO A 145 10.93 5.54 18.91
C PRO A 145 10.77 6.89 19.57
N GLN A 146 11.20 7.97 18.90
CA GLN A 146 11.11 9.35 19.40
C GLN A 146 9.79 10.05 19.07
N THR A 147 8.88 9.40 18.33
CA THR A 147 7.59 9.99 17.96
C THR A 147 6.65 10.05 19.16
N ASP A 148 6.12 11.23 19.44
CA ASP A 148 5.10 11.42 20.48
C ASP A 148 3.71 11.06 19.93
N ALA A 149 3.22 9.87 20.26
CA ALA A 149 1.95 9.36 19.80
C ALA A 149 0.75 10.18 20.32
N GLU A 150 0.84 10.74 21.53
CA GLU A 150 -0.24 11.57 22.09
C GLU A 150 -0.33 12.93 21.39
N ALA A 151 0.81 13.55 21.08
CA ALA A 151 0.84 14.79 20.30
C ALA A 151 0.30 14.54 18.86
N LEU A 152 0.66 13.44 18.24
CA LEU A 152 0.13 13.03 16.95
C LEU A 152 -1.40 12.87 16.99
N ARG A 153 -1.91 12.17 18.00
CA ARG A 153 -3.36 11.99 18.21
C ARG A 153 -4.08 13.33 18.35
N ALA A 154 -3.57 14.20 19.18
CA ALA A 154 -4.15 15.52 19.41
C ALA A 154 -4.22 16.35 18.12
N ASP A 155 -3.15 16.36 17.33
CA ASP A 155 -3.12 17.08 16.05
C ASP A 155 -4.09 16.50 15.02
N LEU A 156 -4.24 15.17 14.96
CA LEU A 156 -5.19 14.53 14.07
C LEU A 156 -6.64 14.78 14.47
N GLU A 157 -6.96 14.70 15.77
CA GLU A 157 -8.30 14.98 16.29
C GLU A 157 -8.67 16.47 16.14
N GLY A 158 -7.69 17.36 16.18
CA GLY A 158 -7.88 18.79 15.96
C GLY A 158 -8.00 19.22 14.50
N LEU A 159 -7.89 18.29 13.54
CA LEU A 159 -7.85 18.62 12.12
C LEU A 159 -9.16 19.25 11.62
N ALA A 160 -10.28 18.67 11.98
CA ALA A 160 -11.62 19.17 11.63
C ALA A 160 -12.69 18.54 12.54
N ASP A 161 -13.70 19.35 12.88
CA ASP A 161 -14.79 18.91 13.75
C ASP A 161 -15.69 17.84 13.11
N ASP A 162 -15.67 17.74 11.78
CA ASP A 162 -16.46 16.81 10.99
C ASP A 162 -15.72 15.49 10.66
N LEU A 163 -14.48 15.33 11.11
CA LEU A 163 -13.69 14.12 10.93
C LEU A 163 -13.60 13.33 12.24
N MET A 164 -14.08 12.12 12.20
CA MET A 164 -13.87 11.14 13.28
C MET A 164 -12.54 10.43 13.04
N VAL A 165 -11.62 10.59 13.99
CA VAL A 165 -10.27 10.02 13.92
C VAL A 165 -10.07 9.05 15.07
N GLU A 166 -9.62 7.85 14.77
CA GLU A 166 -9.24 6.84 15.73
C GLU A 166 -7.82 6.35 15.45
N LEU A 167 -7.00 6.34 16.50
CA LEU A 167 -5.65 5.77 16.48
C LEU A 167 -5.60 4.62 17.49
N SER A 168 -5.21 3.43 17.05
CA SER A 168 -5.12 2.25 17.90
C SER A 168 -3.87 1.42 17.62
N ALA A 169 -3.40 0.67 18.62
CA ALA A 169 -2.35 -0.32 18.45
C ALA A 169 -2.86 -1.63 17.79
N GLU A 170 -4.16 -1.79 17.65
CA GLU A 170 -4.80 -2.96 17.06
C GLU A 170 -5.46 -2.62 15.73
N ASP A 171 -5.39 -3.55 14.77
CA ASP A 171 -6.03 -3.42 13.46
C ASP A 171 -7.54 -3.67 13.54
N ASN A 172 -8.29 -2.65 13.91
CA ASN A 172 -9.76 -2.71 14.00
C ASN A 172 -10.45 -2.81 12.62
N ALA A 173 -9.72 -2.56 11.52
CA ALA A 173 -10.27 -2.65 10.16
C ALA A 173 -10.48 -4.10 9.69
N ARG A 174 -9.96 -5.09 10.41
CA ARG A 174 -10.05 -6.52 10.08
C ARG A 174 -11.11 -7.29 10.85
N THR A 175 -11.97 -6.64 11.62
CA THR A 175 -13.08 -7.34 12.26
C THR A 175 -14.20 -7.51 11.22
N PRO A 176 -14.43 -8.72 10.69
CA PRO A 176 -15.59 -8.97 9.84
C PRO A 176 -16.85 -8.91 10.70
N SER A 177 -17.78 -8.08 10.31
CA SER A 177 -19.17 -8.13 10.78
C SER A 177 -19.92 -9.23 10.10
#